data_e576ec4d9d0f8b2221b471013fbcecae
#
_entry.id   e576ec4d9d0f8b2221b471013fbcecae
#
_cell.length_a   1.000
_cell.length_b   1.000
_cell.length_c   1.000
_cell.angle_alpha   90.00
_cell.angle_beta   90.00
_cell.angle_gamma   90.00
#
_symmetry.space_group_name_H-M   'P 1'
#
loop_
_entity.id
_entity.type
_entity.pdbx_description
1 polymer ?
#
loop_
_entity_poly.entity_id
_entity_poly.type
_entity_poly.pdbx_seq_one_letter_code
_entity_poly.pdbx_strand_id
1 'polypeptide(L)'
;MKLKLKHGALFLYLWLCPIASSSAASPPDNSKILHLLNRISFGPRLGDIEKVRSHGTENYIQQQLSPETIPEPQNLTSRINRLETLQKTPAELFVEYGVRRSQNGQKPTPEAIRAASIKARIILQEAVKARLLRSAESPRQLQEVMVDFWYNHFNVYSDKGLNKLWVGAYEQEAIRPYALGKFRDLLGATSRHPAMLYYLDNWQNTDPKSIGAKGGFRGLNENYARELMELHTLGVNGGYTQQDVIALARIFTGWGFGPRPSEKDGYSFYFDAKRHDFSDKIFLGKTIKGSGETEGKQALNILAKSPATAKHVSYKLAQYFVADSPPNALVDRLSQRFLETDGDIREVLNTLFRSREFWDKKNYSAKFKTPYQYVISAVRSTNKTVENFQPLYTTLLQLGMAPYGCPTPDGYKNTQDAWLNPDAIARRLSFVTALATNPLYLNSPPADNNQSGWMLPAIATPSNSSLPMGPRNSNQLIDPSQLANILGNDFSANTKSAIASSPANLRPALILGSPEFMRR
;
A
#
# COMPACT_ATOMS: atom_id res chain seq x y z
N MET A 1 64.61 62.62 45.60
CA MET A 1 64.37 61.35 44.92
C MET A 1 62.84 61.05 45.02
N LYS A 2 62.08 61.36 43.96
CA LYS A 2 60.62 61.32 43.97
C LYS A 2 60.17 60.08 43.20
N LEU A 3 59.52 59.13 43.87
CA LEU A 3 58.90 57.98 43.26
C LEU A 3 57.48 58.32 42.79
N LYS A 4 57.17 58.14 41.52
CA LYS A 4 55.83 58.32 40.95
C LYS A 4 55.15 56.91 40.90
N LEU A 5 54.07 56.81 41.64
CA LEU A 5 53.09 55.70 41.47
C LEU A 5 52.24 55.93 40.22
N LYS A 6 52.18 54.94 39.32
CA LYS A 6 51.24 54.92 38.23
C LYS A 6 50.05 53.99 38.64
N HIS A 7 48.85 54.60 38.63
CA HIS A 7 47.60 53.87 38.77
C HIS A 7 47.20 53.25 37.42
N GLY A 8 47.09 51.90 37.33
CA GLY A 8 46.51 51.20 36.19
C GLY A 8 45.07 50.92 36.49
N ALA A 9 44.16 51.47 35.73
CA ALA A 9 42.74 51.19 35.79
C ALA A 9 42.44 49.90 34.92
N LEU A 10 41.95 48.87 35.57
CA LEU A 10 41.51 47.62 34.93
C LEU A 10 40.07 47.81 34.46
N PHE A 11 39.84 47.93 33.14
CA PHE A 11 38.49 47.92 32.54
C PHE A 11 38.03 46.48 32.38
N LEU A 12 37.04 46.08 33.17
CA LEU A 12 36.32 44.81 33.02
C LEU A 12 35.25 44.98 31.90
N TYR A 13 35.48 44.44 30.73
CA TYR A 13 34.45 44.31 29.68
C TYR A 13 33.56 43.14 30.03
N LEU A 14 32.35 43.41 30.56
CA LEU A 14 31.24 42.48 30.65
C LEU A 14 30.67 42.27 29.24
N TRP A 15 30.93 41.11 28.63
CA TRP A 15 30.25 40.65 27.44
C TRP A 15 28.83 40.23 27.86
N LEU A 16 27.83 41.05 27.59
CA LEU A 16 26.42 40.67 27.56
C LEU A 16 26.18 39.85 26.29
N CYS A 17 26.19 38.53 26.41
CA CYS A 17 25.60 37.65 25.39
C CYS A 17 24.08 37.89 25.36
N PRO A 18 23.49 38.22 24.20
CA PRO A 18 22.04 38.23 24.11
C PRO A 18 21.55 36.80 24.26
N ILE A 19 20.81 36.52 25.31
CA ILE A 19 20.02 35.29 25.45
C ILE A 19 18.97 35.36 24.33
N ALA A 20 19.23 34.65 23.24
CA ALA A 20 18.22 34.40 22.22
C ALA A 20 17.08 33.67 22.90
N SER A 21 15.98 34.35 23.21
CA SER A 21 14.74 33.78 23.61
C SER A 21 14.28 32.88 22.47
N SER A 22 14.48 31.56 22.61
CA SER A 22 13.79 30.60 21.76
C SER A 22 12.30 30.80 21.99
N SER A 23 11.63 31.43 21.04
CA SER A 23 10.17 31.45 21.04
C SER A 23 9.71 30.01 20.98
N ALA A 24 9.24 29.48 22.10
CA ALA A 24 8.57 28.18 22.12
C ALA A 24 7.42 28.26 21.09
N ALA A 25 7.55 27.51 20.01
CA ALA A 25 6.49 27.44 19.00
C ALA A 25 5.20 27.04 19.71
N SER A 26 4.13 27.78 19.48
CA SER A 26 2.81 27.43 20.03
C SER A 26 2.50 25.97 19.68
N PRO A 27 1.93 25.18 20.62
CA PRO A 27 1.61 23.80 20.35
C PRO A 27 0.75 23.71 19.09
N PRO A 28 1.04 22.73 18.18
CA PRO A 28 0.33 22.65 16.94
C PRO A 28 -1.17 22.44 17.17
N ASP A 29 -1.98 23.18 16.41
CA ASP A 29 -3.43 23.08 16.40
C ASP A 29 -3.87 21.61 16.14
N ASN A 30 -4.84 21.12 16.89
CA ASN A 30 -5.38 19.77 16.73
C ASN A 30 -5.81 19.45 15.29
N SER A 31 -6.34 20.42 14.56
CA SER A 31 -6.74 20.25 13.17
C SER A 31 -5.52 19.93 12.27
N LYS A 32 -4.37 20.55 12.56
CA LYS A 32 -3.10 20.28 11.87
C LYS A 32 -2.56 18.87 12.17
N ILE A 33 -2.64 18.45 13.43
CA ILE A 33 -2.24 17.10 13.84
C ILE A 33 -3.14 16.04 13.21
N LEU A 34 -4.44 16.26 13.20
CA LEU A 34 -5.41 15.36 12.58
C LEU A 34 -5.24 15.26 11.08
N HIS A 35 -5.00 16.40 10.41
CA HIS A 35 -4.68 16.39 8.99
C HIS A 35 -3.46 15.51 8.72
N LEU A 36 -2.38 15.69 9.47
CA LEU A 36 -1.18 14.85 9.34
C LEU A 36 -1.51 13.36 9.53
N LEU A 37 -2.13 12.99 10.65
CA LEU A 37 -2.45 11.60 10.97
C LEU A 37 -3.38 10.97 9.93
N ASN A 38 -4.37 11.71 9.44
CA ASN A 38 -5.27 11.23 8.39
C ASN A 38 -4.58 11.04 7.03
N ARG A 39 -3.46 11.72 6.77
CA ARG A 39 -2.74 11.65 5.48
C ARG A 39 -1.63 10.62 5.47
N ILE A 40 -0.81 10.55 6.54
CA ILE A 40 0.36 9.67 6.58
C ILE A 40 0.12 8.37 7.35
N SER A 41 -1.11 8.16 7.85
CA SER A 41 -1.55 6.92 8.48
C SER A 41 -2.96 6.55 7.99
N PHE A 42 -3.45 5.40 8.44
CA PHE A 42 -4.86 5.01 8.22
C PHE A 42 -5.82 5.68 9.24
N GLY A 43 -5.46 6.83 9.79
CA GLY A 43 -6.22 7.57 10.78
C GLY A 43 -5.70 7.38 12.20
N PRO A 44 -6.11 8.29 13.13
CA PRO A 44 -5.61 8.30 14.50
C PRO A 44 -6.12 7.11 15.33
N ARG A 45 -5.28 6.68 16.28
CA ARG A 45 -5.63 5.81 17.41
C ARG A 45 -5.60 6.64 18.69
N LEU A 46 -6.08 6.03 19.79
CA LEU A 46 -5.94 6.60 21.14
C LEU A 46 -4.46 6.88 21.43
N GLY A 47 -4.17 8.12 21.84
CA GLY A 47 -2.83 8.59 22.18
C GLY A 47 -2.01 9.13 21.00
N ASP A 48 -2.43 8.93 19.73
CA ASP A 48 -1.66 9.40 18.56
C ASP A 48 -1.59 10.94 18.49
N ILE A 49 -2.68 11.64 18.82
CA ILE A 49 -2.70 13.12 18.86
C ILE A 49 -1.72 13.65 19.89
N GLU A 50 -1.74 13.10 21.10
CA GLU A 50 -0.85 13.46 22.21
C GLU A 50 0.61 13.18 21.84
N LYS A 51 0.87 12.03 21.20
CA LYS A 51 2.20 11.67 20.71
C LYS A 51 2.72 12.69 19.70
N VAL A 52 1.92 13.03 18.69
CA VAL A 52 2.33 14.04 17.70
C VAL A 52 2.48 15.43 18.33
N ARG A 53 1.61 15.79 19.28
CA ARG A 53 1.70 17.06 20.00
C ARG A 53 3.00 17.17 20.79
N SER A 54 3.40 16.13 21.50
CA SER A 54 4.62 16.12 22.34
C SER A 54 5.91 16.07 21.52
N HIS A 55 5.91 15.37 20.37
CA HIS A 55 7.08 15.23 19.51
C HIS A 55 7.22 16.37 18.50
N GLY A 56 6.12 17.06 18.19
CA GLY A 56 6.02 17.98 17.07
C GLY A 56 5.78 17.27 15.73
N THR A 57 5.05 17.93 14.83
CA THR A 57 4.65 17.36 13.53
C THR A 57 5.86 17.00 12.65
N GLU A 58 6.91 17.84 12.65
CA GLU A 58 8.11 17.59 11.85
C GLU A 58 8.86 16.35 12.32
N ASN A 59 9.13 16.21 13.62
CA ASN A 59 9.82 15.04 14.17
C ASN A 59 9.02 13.75 13.95
N TYR A 60 7.68 13.83 14.05
CA TYR A 60 6.83 12.70 13.75
C TYR A 60 6.92 12.28 12.27
N ILE A 61 6.93 13.24 11.34
CA ILE A 61 7.14 12.97 9.91
C ILE A 61 8.49 12.27 9.70
N GLN A 62 9.58 12.80 10.26
CA GLN A 62 10.92 12.21 10.10
C GLN A 62 10.99 10.79 10.67
N GLN A 63 10.36 10.55 11.83
CA GLN A 63 10.26 9.22 12.40
C GLN A 63 9.50 8.26 11.48
N GLN A 64 8.36 8.68 10.90
CA GLN A 64 7.59 7.85 9.99
C GLN A 64 8.29 7.61 8.63
N LEU A 65 9.11 8.55 8.17
CA LEU A 65 9.95 8.37 6.99
C LEU A 65 11.11 7.38 7.23
N SER A 66 11.45 7.09 8.49
CA SER A 66 12.50 6.15 8.90
C SER A 66 11.92 4.99 9.72
N PRO A 67 11.07 4.14 9.13
CA PRO A 67 10.30 3.11 9.86
C PRO A 67 11.21 2.09 10.57
N GLU A 68 12.44 1.91 10.12
CA GLU A 68 13.44 1.05 10.75
C GLU A 68 13.78 1.50 12.19
N THR A 69 13.58 2.78 12.51
CA THR A 69 13.78 3.34 13.87
C THR A 69 12.59 3.13 14.80
N ILE A 70 11.46 2.68 14.28
CA ILE A 70 10.23 2.46 15.06
C ILE A 70 10.12 0.96 15.38
N PRO A 71 10.20 0.53 16.64
CA PRO A 71 10.07 -0.88 16.98
C PRO A 71 8.65 -1.38 16.72
N GLU A 72 8.53 -2.57 16.10
CA GLU A 72 7.25 -3.27 15.99
C GLU A 72 6.88 -3.90 17.32
N PRO A 73 5.59 -3.83 17.74
CA PRO A 73 5.12 -4.52 18.94
C PRO A 73 5.34 -6.03 18.84
N GLN A 74 5.87 -6.64 19.91
CA GLN A 74 6.15 -8.07 19.94
C GLN A 74 4.89 -8.92 19.66
N ASN A 75 3.72 -8.49 20.18
CA ASN A 75 2.46 -9.17 19.90
C ASN A 75 2.14 -9.18 18.40
N LEU A 76 2.29 -8.03 17.72
CA LEU A 76 2.07 -7.94 16.27
C LEU A 76 3.02 -8.87 15.51
N THR A 77 4.31 -8.81 15.82
CA THR A 77 5.34 -9.66 15.20
C THR A 77 5.03 -11.15 15.41
N SER A 78 4.66 -11.55 16.63
CA SER A 78 4.31 -12.94 16.94
C SER A 78 3.07 -13.42 16.17
N ARG A 79 2.06 -12.57 16.00
CA ARG A 79 0.84 -12.90 15.22
C ARG A 79 1.14 -13.04 13.73
N ILE A 80 2.02 -12.19 13.18
CA ILE A 80 2.47 -12.28 11.77
C ILE A 80 3.30 -13.56 11.55
N ASN A 81 4.22 -13.87 12.45
CA ASN A 81 5.10 -15.04 12.32
C ASN A 81 4.35 -16.38 12.39
N ARG A 82 3.13 -16.42 12.94
CA ARG A 82 2.25 -17.60 12.91
C ARG A 82 1.57 -17.83 11.55
N LEU A 83 1.68 -16.89 10.60
CA LEU A 83 1.11 -17.01 9.27
C LEU A 83 2.13 -17.74 8.38
N GLU A 84 2.00 -19.05 8.30
CA GLU A 84 3.02 -19.94 7.72
C GLU A 84 3.28 -19.68 6.24
N THR A 85 2.22 -19.37 5.48
CA THR A 85 2.36 -19.16 4.04
C THR A 85 3.14 -17.89 3.69
N LEU A 86 3.21 -16.91 4.60
CA LEU A 86 3.99 -15.69 4.41
C LEU A 86 5.50 -15.89 4.62
N GLN A 87 5.90 -17.02 5.18
CA GLN A 87 7.31 -17.38 5.37
C GLN A 87 7.85 -18.21 4.20
N LYS A 88 6.98 -18.55 3.23
CA LYS A 88 7.32 -19.40 2.10
C LYS A 88 7.60 -18.59 0.84
N THR A 89 8.63 -18.99 0.13
CA THR A 89 8.96 -18.46 -1.20
C THR A 89 7.87 -18.84 -2.23
N PRO A 90 7.78 -18.13 -3.36
CA PRO A 90 6.88 -18.50 -4.46
C PRO A 90 7.05 -19.95 -4.93
N ALA A 91 8.27 -20.46 -4.88
CA ALA A 91 8.59 -21.84 -5.22
C ALA A 91 7.97 -22.84 -4.24
N GLU A 92 8.17 -22.65 -2.94
CA GLU A 92 7.60 -23.49 -1.89
C GLU A 92 6.08 -23.47 -1.90
N LEU A 93 5.48 -22.28 -2.10
CA LEU A 93 4.03 -22.14 -2.24
C LEU A 93 3.50 -22.93 -3.44
N PHE A 94 4.18 -22.88 -4.57
CA PHE A 94 3.78 -23.67 -5.73
C PHE A 94 3.95 -25.17 -5.49
N VAL A 95 5.05 -25.57 -4.87
CA VAL A 95 5.34 -26.98 -4.57
C VAL A 95 4.28 -27.57 -3.64
N GLU A 96 3.85 -26.82 -2.64
CA GLU A 96 2.95 -27.30 -1.59
C GLU A 96 1.47 -27.15 -1.96
N TYR A 97 1.09 -26.05 -2.63
CA TYR A 97 -0.31 -25.69 -2.87
C TYR A 97 -0.70 -25.69 -4.34
N GLY A 98 0.27 -25.71 -5.25
CA GLY A 98 0.03 -25.70 -6.69
C GLY A 98 -0.47 -27.04 -7.22
N VAL A 99 -1.10 -26.98 -8.38
CA VAL A 99 -1.54 -28.18 -9.09
C VAL A 99 -0.40 -28.71 -9.93
N ARG A 100 0.12 -29.87 -9.61
CA ARG A 100 1.20 -30.54 -10.37
C ARG A 100 0.62 -31.49 -11.41
N ARG A 101 1.31 -31.62 -12.54
CA ARG A 101 1.10 -32.75 -13.45
C ARG A 101 1.51 -34.02 -12.72
N SER A 102 0.86 -35.15 -13.05
CA SER A 102 1.27 -36.45 -12.52
C SER A 102 2.69 -36.80 -12.99
N GLN A 103 3.36 -37.70 -12.30
CA GLN A 103 4.71 -38.16 -12.70
C GLN A 103 4.74 -38.71 -14.13
N ASN A 104 3.62 -39.18 -14.63
CA ASN A 104 3.47 -39.68 -16.01
C ASN A 104 3.10 -38.56 -17.02
N GLY A 105 3.19 -37.27 -16.66
CA GLY A 105 2.88 -36.13 -17.55
C GLY A 105 1.39 -35.91 -17.83
N GLN A 106 0.50 -36.69 -17.22
CA GLN A 106 -0.95 -36.53 -17.38
C GLN A 106 -1.44 -35.23 -16.77
N LYS A 107 -2.42 -34.59 -17.42
CA LYS A 107 -3.09 -33.40 -16.90
C LYS A 107 -3.78 -33.70 -15.58
N PRO A 108 -3.77 -32.77 -14.60
CA PRO A 108 -4.50 -32.93 -13.36
C PRO A 108 -6.01 -33.12 -13.63
N THR A 109 -6.68 -33.96 -12.84
CA THR A 109 -8.14 -34.11 -12.90
C THR A 109 -8.83 -32.84 -12.37
N PRO A 110 -10.11 -32.60 -12.75
CA PRO A 110 -10.90 -31.49 -12.19
C PRO A 110 -10.97 -31.53 -10.66
N GLU A 111 -11.05 -32.73 -10.07
CA GLU A 111 -11.10 -32.95 -8.62
C GLU A 111 -9.77 -32.54 -7.96
N ALA A 112 -8.63 -32.90 -8.54
CA ALA A 112 -7.31 -32.50 -8.06
C ALA A 112 -7.12 -30.98 -8.12
N ILE A 113 -7.59 -30.36 -9.20
CA ILE A 113 -7.57 -28.88 -9.36
C ILE A 113 -8.43 -28.23 -8.27
N ARG A 114 -9.63 -28.76 -8.03
CA ARG A 114 -10.54 -28.24 -7.00
C ARG A 114 -9.95 -28.39 -5.59
N ALA A 115 -9.40 -29.55 -5.27
CA ALA A 115 -8.75 -29.81 -3.98
C ALA A 115 -7.57 -28.87 -3.73
N ALA A 116 -6.68 -28.70 -4.71
CA ALA A 116 -5.56 -27.75 -4.63
C ALA A 116 -6.05 -26.30 -4.49
N SER A 117 -7.11 -25.92 -5.20
CA SER A 117 -7.72 -24.59 -5.08
C SER A 117 -8.28 -24.33 -3.68
N ILE A 118 -8.91 -25.33 -3.06
CA ILE A 118 -9.41 -25.24 -1.68
C ILE A 118 -8.23 -25.09 -0.71
N LYS A 119 -7.21 -25.95 -0.84
CA LYS A 119 -6.00 -25.88 -0.02
C LYS A 119 -5.29 -24.53 -0.14
N ALA A 120 -5.21 -23.97 -1.34
CA ALA A 120 -4.54 -22.70 -1.60
C ALA A 120 -5.28 -21.46 -1.04
N ARG A 121 -6.54 -21.60 -0.58
CA ARG A 121 -7.29 -20.47 0.02
C ARG A 121 -6.59 -19.88 1.25
N ILE A 122 -5.89 -20.71 2.03
CA ILE A 122 -5.16 -20.27 3.21
C ILE A 122 -4.12 -19.20 2.88
N ILE A 123 -3.50 -19.25 1.69
CA ILE A 123 -2.48 -18.29 1.27
C ILE A 123 -3.09 -16.88 1.18
N LEU A 124 -4.22 -16.75 0.48
CA LEU A 124 -4.91 -15.46 0.37
C LEU A 124 -5.44 -15.00 1.74
N GLN A 125 -5.97 -15.90 2.55
CA GLN A 125 -6.46 -15.59 3.90
C GLN A 125 -5.35 -15.03 4.78
N GLU A 126 -4.19 -15.67 4.81
CA GLU A 126 -3.05 -15.21 5.60
C GLU A 126 -2.46 -13.91 5.06
N ALA A 127 -2.36 -13.75 3.74
CA ALA A 127 -1.93 -12.49 3.12
C ALA A 127 -2.85 -11.33 3.49
N VAL A 128 -4.17 -11.49 3.37
CA VAL A 128 -5.17 -10.49 3.77
C VAL A 128 -5.10 -10.21 5.26
N LYS A 129 -5.04 -11.25 6.10
CA LYS A 129 -4.92 -11.12 7.55
C LYS A 129 -3.69 -10.31 7.95
N ALA A 130 -2.52 -10.62 7.37
CA ALA A 130 -1.28 -9.88 7.63
C ALA A 130 -1.39 -8.41 7.26
N ARG A 131 -1.93 -8.12 6.06
CA ARG A 131 -2.09 -6.75 5.56
C ARG A 131 -3.04 -5.94 6.45
N LEU A 132 -4.21 -6.47 6.80
CA LEU A 132 -5.17 -5.82 7.68
C LEU A 132 -4.60 -5.62 9.10
N LEU A 133 -3.91 -6.63 9.63
CA LEU A 133 -3.29 -6.60 10.95
C LEU A 133 -2.23 -5.49 11.04
N ARG A 134 -1.31 -5.44 10.08
CA ARG A 134 -0.28 -4.39 10.01
C ARG A 134 -0.89 -3.00 9.84
N SER A 135 -1.82 -2.83 8.92
CA SER A 135 -2.49 -1.54 8.70
C SER A 135 -3.23 -1.02 9.94
N ALA A 136 -3.83 -1.93 10.74
CA ALA A 136 -4.52 -1.57 11.96
C ALA A 136 -3.58 -1.31 13.14
N GLU A 137 -2.53 -2.12 13.33
CA GLU A 137 -1.79 -2.19 14.60
C GLU A 137 -0.34 -1.72 14.52
N SER A 138 0.32 -1.75 13.36
CA SER A 138 1.72 -1.30 13.24
C SER A 138 1.87 0.19 13.59
N PRO A 139 2.88 0.57 14.38
CA PRO A 139 3.23 1.97 14.60
C PRO A 139 3.95 2.60 13.39
N ARG A 140 4.40 1.79 12.41
CA ARG A 140 5.06 2.20 11.16
C ARG A 140 4.03 2.58 10.11
N GLN A 141 3.12 3.49 10.44
CA GLN A 141 1.92 3.75 9.65
C GLN A 141 2.21 4.24 8.24
N LEU A 142 3.17 5.13 8.05
CA LEU A 142 3.52 5.60 6.71
C LEU A 142 4.05 4.46 5.83
N GLN A 143 4.80 3.51 6.40
CA GLN A 143 5.24 2.32 5.66
C GLN A 143 4.02 1.50 5.18
N GLU A 144 3.03 1.27 6.04
CA GLU A 144 1.83 0.51 5.67
C GLU A 144 0.99 1.25 4.61
N VAL A 145 0.86 2.56 4.72
CA VAL A 145 0.22 3.41 3.70
C VAL A 145 0.95 3.33 2.36
N MET A 146 2.29 3.33 2.38
CA MET A 146 3.09 3.23 1.15
C MET A 146 3.08 1.81 0.56
N VAL A 147 2.98 0.77 1.39
CA VAL A 147 2.77 -0.61 0.90
C VAL A 147 1.43 -0.72 0.18
N ASP A 148 0.36 -0.15 0.75
CA ASP A 148 -0.96 -0.09 0.10
C ASP A 148 -0.91 0.68 -1.22
N PHE A 149 -0.26 1.86 -1.23
CA PHE A 149 -0.09 2.69 -2.41
C PHE A 149 0.67 1.95 -3.53
N TRP A 150 1.83 1.35 -3.21
CA TRP A 150 2.67 0.69 -4.20
C TRP A 150 2.08 -0.64 -4.67
N TYR A 151 1.43 -1.41 -3.79
CA TYR A 151 0.71 -2.59 -4.25
C TYR A 151 -0.38 -2.24 -5.25
N ASN A 152 -1.11 -1.15 -5.01
CA ASN A 152 -2.13 -0.65 -5.93
C ASN A 152 -1.53 -0.11 -7.25
N HIS A 153 -0.36 0.52 -7.20
CA HIS A 153 0.36 1.04 -8.38
C HIS A 153 0.95 -0.08 -9.25
N PHE A 154 1.52 -1.10 -8.63
CA PHE A 154 2.03 -2.32 -9.27
C PHE A 154 1.06 -3.48 -9.06
N ASN A 155 -0.21 -3.26 -9.36
CA ASN A 155 -1.28 -4.19 -9.03
C ASN A 155 -1.09 -5.57 -9.65
N VAL A 156 -1.37 -6.60 -8.85
CA VAL A 156 -1.45 -8.00 -9.26
C VAL A 156 -2.75 -8.60 -8.72
N TYR A 157 -3.55 -9.17 -9.62
CA TYR A 157 -4.86 -9.74 -9.30
C TYR A 157 -4.76 -11.18 -8.81
N SER A 158 -5.27 -11.47 -7.61
CA SER A 158 -5.19 -12.79 -6.97
C SER A 158 -5.89 -13.90 -7.75
N ASP A 159 -7.02 -13.59 -8.40
CA ASP A 159 -7.81 -14.62 -9.08
C ASP A 159 -7.31 -14.95 -10.50
N LYS A 160 -6.26 -14.27 -11.00
CA LYS A 160 -5.62 -14.70 -12.25
C LYS A 160 -4.73 -15.92 -11.99
N GLY A 161 -5.29 -17.12 -12.12
CA GLY A 161 -4.58 -18.39 -12.16
C GLY A 161 -3.63 -18.64 -10.98
N LEU A 162 -2.31 -18.64 -11.22
CA LEU A 162 -1.29 -18.91 -10.21
C LEU A 162 -1.09 -17.75 -9.22
N ASN A 163 -1.57 -16.54 -9.51
CA ASN A 163 -1.35 -15.39 -8.64
C ASN A 163 -1.95 -15.56 -7.25
N LYS A 164 -3.00 -16.37 -7.10
CA LYS A 164 -3.54 -16.73 -5.78
C LYS A 164 -2.51 -17.37 -4.84
N LEU A 165 -1.44 -17.97 -5.39
CA LEU A 165 -0.34 -18.52 -4.62
C LEU A 165 0.70 -17.46 -4.24
N TRP A 166 0.78 -16.34 -4.97
CA TRP A 166 1.95 -15.47 -4.93
C TRP A 166 1.68 -14.03 -4.47
N VAL A 167 0.41 -13.57 -4.39
CA VAL A 167 0.11 -12.18 -4.01
C VAL A 167 0.67 -11.78 -2.64
N GLY A 168 0.66 -12.70 -1.67
CA GLY A 168 1.25 -12.48 -0.34
C GLY A 168 2.78 -12.36 -0.42
N ALA A 169 3.45 -13.32 -1.08
CA ALA A 169 4.90 -13.26 -1.31
C ALA A 169 5.30 -12.02 -2.10
N TYR A 170 4.53 -11.65 -3.13
CA TYR A 170 4.76 -10.45 -3.92
C TYR A 170 4.77 -9.17 -3.05
N GLU A 171 3.80 -9.03 -2.14
CA GLU A 171 3.81 -7.89 -1.20
C GLU A 171 5.03 -7.92 -0.28
N GLN A 172 5.39 -9.11 0.25
CA GLN A 172 6.50 -9.23 1.21
C GLN A 172 7.87 -9.04 0.55
N GLU A 173 8.08 -9.56 -0.66
CA GLU A 173 9.39 -9.61 -1.31
C GLU A 173 9.63 -8.42 -2.25
N ALA A 174 8.60 -7.97 -2.97
CA ALA A 174 8.75 -6.99 -4.04
C ALA A 174 8.22 -5.60 -3.71
N ILE A 175 7.30 -5.45 -2.75
CA ILE A 175 6.70 -4.15 -2.42
C ILE A 175 7.23 -3.61 -1.09
N ARG A 176 7.02 -4.36 -0.01
CA ARG A 176 7.28 -3.90 1.36
C ARG A 176 8.71 -3.44 1.63
N PRO A 177 9.76 -4.17 1.22
CA PRO A 177 11.15 -3.78 1.48
C PRO A 177 11.55 -2.46 0.79
N TYR A 178 10.86 -2.12 -0.30
CA TYR A 178 11.21 -0.98 -1.16
C TYR A 178 10.22 0.18 -1.05
N ALA A 179 9.21 0.10 -0.19
CA ALA A 179 8.09 1.06 -0.15
C ALA A 179 8.53 2.51 0.15
N LEU A 180 9.62 2.70 0.88
CA LEU A 180 10.25 4.00 1.19
C LEU A 180 11.71 4.06 0.69
N GLY A 181 12.08 3.19 -0.25
CA GLY A 181 13.43 3.12 -0.83
C GLY A 181 13.55 3.86 -2.17
N LYS A 182 14.47 3.37 -3.01
CA LYS A 182 14.63 3.87 -4.38
C LYS A 182 13.56 3.28 -5.30
N PHE A 183 12.91 4.12 -6.10
CA PHE A 183 11.91 3.67 -7.09
C PHE A 183 12.48 2.63 -8.06
N ARG A 184 13.78 2.78 -8.45
CA ARG A 184 14.45 1.81 -9.33
C ARG A 184 14.52 0.41 -8.74
N ASP A 185 14.72 0.30 -7.44
CA ASP A 185 14.81 -1.00 -6.76
C ASP A 185 13.42 -1.64 -6.63
N LEU A 186 12.41 -0.85 -6.28
CA LEU A 186 11.00 -1.26 -6.28
C LEU A 186 10.56 -1.75 -7.67
N LEU A 187 10.85 -0.97 -8.73
CA LEU A 187 10.58 -1.33 -10.12
C LEU A 187 11.29 -2.63 -10.51
N GLY A 188 12.54 -2.80 -10.09
CA GLY A 188 13.32 -4.01 -10.36
C GLY A 188 12.78 -5.25 -9.66
N ALA A 189 12.37 -5.12 -8.39
CA ALA A 189 11.81 -6.21 -7.61
C ALA A 189 10.44 -6.66 -8.18
N THR A 190 9.56 -5.71 -8.46
CA THR A 190 8.23 -5.98 -9.02
C THR A 190 8.32 -6.61 -10.40
N SER A 191 9.21 -6.12 -11.27
CA SER A 191 9.38 -6.59 -12.64
C SER A 191 9.88 -8.04 -12.75
N ARG A 192 10.58 -8.52 -11.74
CA ARG A 192 11.17 -9.88 -11.73
C ARG A 192 10.35 -10.87 -10.91
N HIS A 193 9.34 -10.41 -10.20
CA HIS A 193 8.56 -11.31 -9.35
C HIS A 193 7.63 -12.21 -10.19
N PRO A 194 7.54 -13.52 -9.91
CA PRO A 194 6.70 -14.47 -10.65
C PRO A 194 5.25 -14.03 -10.78
N ALA A 195 4.69 -13.40 -9.75
CA ALA A 195 3.31 -12.89 -9.76
C ALA A 195 3.08 -11.85 -10.86
N MET A 196 3.97 -10.86 -11.02
CA MET A 196 3.86 -9.83 -12.06
C MET A 196 4.09 -10.41 -13.45
N LEU A 197 5.13 -11.25 -13.60
CA LEU A 197 5.43 -11.91 -14.87
C LEU A 197 4.29 -12.81 -15.35
N TYR A 198 3.58 -13.45 -14.42
CA TYR A 198 2.40 -14.25 -14.72
C TYR A 198 1.17 -13.37 -14.99
N TYR A 199 0.97 -12.33 -14.17
CA TYR A 199 -0.20 -11.46 -14.29
C TYR A 199 -0.27 -10.75 -15.63
N LEU A 200 0.85 -10.24 -16.14
CA LEU A 200 0.93 -9.53 -17.41
C LEU A 200 1.48 -10.40 -18.57
N ASP A 201 1.48 -11.72 -18.39
CA ASP A 201 1.79 -12.75 -19.39
C ASP A 201 3.21 -12.68 -19.98
N ASN A 202 4.15 -11.94 -19.35
CA ASN A 202 5.52 -11.87 -19.85
C ASN A 202 6.25 -13.22 -19.80
N TRP A 203 5.83 -14.13 -18.94
CA TRP A 203 6.40 -15.48 -18.88
C TRP A 203 6.28 -16.26 -20.18
N GLN A 204 5.34 -15.89 -21.08
CA GLN A 204 5.15 -16.46 -22.41
C GLN A 204 5.95 -15.72 -23.49
N ASN A 205 6.47 -14.52 -23.20
CA ASN A 205 7.10 -13.61 -24.15
C ASN A 205 8.39 -14.24 -24.74
N THR A 206 8.39 -14.45 -26.05
CA THR A 206 9.43 -15.22 -26.75
C THR A 206 9.72 -14.59 -28.12
N ASP A 207 10.97 -14.51 -28.50
CA ASP A 207 11.33 -14.19 -29.89
C ASP A 207 10.83 -15.29 -30.82
N PRO A 208 9.97 -14.98 -31.80
CA PRO A 208 9.40 -15.97 -32.72
C PRO A 208 10.44 -16.68 -33.58
N LYS A 209 11.64 -16.10 -33.71
CA LYS A 209 12.76 -16.67 -34.48
C LYS A 209 13.70 -17.51 -33.62
N SER A 210 13.51 -17.52 -32.32
CA SER A 210 14.39 -18.23 -31.38
C SER A 210 14.13 -19.74 -31.37
N ILE A 211 15.16 -20.50 -30.99
CA ILE A 211 15.07 -21.98 -30.90
C ILE A 211 14.10 -22.44 -29.81
N GLY A 212 13.75 -21.56 -28.85
CA GLY A 212 12.79 -21.80 -27.78
C GLY A 212 11.34 -21.51 -28.17
N ALA A 213 11.06 -21.04 -29.39
CA ALA A 213 9.72 -20.72 -29.86
C ALA A 213 8.91 -21.99 -30.15
N LYS A 214 8.43 -22.66 -29.10
CA LYS A 214 7.70 -23.94 -29.14
C LYS A 214 6.44 -23.93 -28.30
N GLY A 215 5.42 -24.66 -28.71
CA GLY A 215 4.19 -24.85 -27.94
C GLY A 215 3.46 -23.54 -27.63
N GLY A 216 3.31 -23.19 -26.35
CA GLY A 216 2.72 -21.94 -25.87
C GLY A 216 3.67 -20.73 -25.94
N PHE A 217 4.95 -20.92 -26.28
CA PHE A 217 6.01 -19.89 -26.34
C PHE A 217 6.34 -19.57 -27.80
N ARG A 218 5.41 -18.96 -28.56
CA ARG A 218 5.57 -18.82 -30.02
C ARG A 218 5.78 -17.42 -30.53
N GLY A 219 5.61 -16.41 -29.68
CA GLY A 219 5.65 -15.05 -30.18
C GLY A 219 5.90 -13.99 -29.13
N LEU A 220 6.09 -12.80 -29.64
CA LEU A 220 6.25 -11.60 -28.84
C LEU A 220 4.94 -11.30 -28.07
N ASN A 221 5.08 -10.96 -26.81
CA ASN A 221 3.97 -10.50 -25.96
C ASN A 221 4.26 -9.08 -25.49
N GLU A 222 3.45 -8.12 -25.95
CA GLU A 222 3.62 -6.70 -25.65
C GLU A 222 2.92 -6.27 -24.36
N ASN A 223 2.04 -7.10 -23.79
CA ASN A 223 1.19 -6.70 -22.68
C ASN A 223 1.98 -6.12 -21.50
N TYR A 224 2.97 -6.87 -21.02
CA TYR A 224 3.80 -6.39 -19.92
C TYR A 224 4.60 -5.13 -20.26
N ALA A 225 5.19 -5.07 -21.46
CA ALA A 225 5.96 -3.91 -21.91
C ALA A 225 5.08 -2.64 -21.94
N ARG A 226 3.87 -2.77 -22.44
CA ARG A 226 2.89 -1.68 -22.50
C ARG A 226 2.51 -1.19 -21.11
N GLU A 227 2.06 -2.08 -20.23
CA GLU A 227 1.63 -1.73 -18.88
C GLU A 227 2.78 -1.15 -18.03
N LEU A 228 3.99 -1.68 -18.22
CA LEU A 228 5.18 -1.16 -17.54
C LEU A 228 5.47 0.30 -17.91
N MET A 229 5.33 0.66 -19.19
CA MET A 229 5.54 2.03 -19.65
C MET A 229 4.36 2.92 -19.31
N GLU A 230 3.14 2.45 -19.55
CA GLU A 230 1.92 3.24 -19.49
C GLU A 230 1.44 3.49 -18.06
N LEU A 231 1.46 2.46 -17.22
CA LEU A 231 0.88 2.53 -15.87
C LEU A 231 1.93 2.64 -14.77
N HIS A 232 3.04 1.91 -14.93
CA HIS A 232 4.01 1.76 -13.86
C HIS A 232 5.16 2.78 -13.90
N THR A 233 5.44 3.39 -15.09
CA THR A 233 6.56 4.33 -15.25
C THR A 233 6.17 5.63 -15.94
N LEU A 234 6.25 5.70 -17.27
CA LEU A 234 6.16 6.95 -18.06
C LEU A 234 4.79 7.64 -17.96
N GLY A 235 3.72 6.87 -17.76
CA GLY A 235 2.35 7.33 -17.89
C GLY A 235 1.85 7.29 -19.34
N VAL A 236 0.52 7.31 -19.53
CA VAL A 236 -0.13 7.26 -20.86
C VAL A 236 0.42 8.32 -21.83
N ASN A 237 0.73 9.52 -21.32
CA ASN A 237 1.27 10.64 -22.10
C ASN A 237 2.79 10.77 -21.97
N GLY A 238 3.51 9.68 -21.70
CA GLY A 238 4.94 9.67 -21.38
C GLY A 238 5.89 9.87 -22.58
N GLY A 239 5.36 10.09 -23.78
CA GLY A 239 6.16 10.39 -24.99
C GLY A 239 6.80 9.17 -25.64
N TYR A 240 6.39 7.95 -25.33
CA TYR A 240 6.81 6.72 -25.98
C TYR A 240 5.95 6.40 -27.22
N THR A 241 6.47 5.56 -28.09
CA THR A 241 5.84 5.12 -29.34
C THR A 241 5.50 3.63 -29.28
N GLN A 242 4.70 3.15 -30.25
CA GLN A 242 4.46 1.71 -30.42
C GLN A 242 5.78 0.94 -30.68
N GLN A 243 6.76 1.57 -31.35
CA GLN A 243 8.07 0.95 -31.59
C GLN A 243 8.84 0.75 -30.28
N ASP A 244 8.70 1.67 -29.30
CA ASP A 244 9.30 1.52 -27.97
C ASP A 244 8.64 0.36 -27.20
N VAL A 245 7.32 0.18 -27.34
CA VAL A 245 6.61 -0.98 -26.74
C VAL A 245 7.15 -2.29 -27.31
N ILE A 246 7.27 -2.37 -28.64
CA ILE A 246 7.83 -3.55 -29.33
C ILE A 246 9.29 -3.78 -28.89
N ALA A 247 10.09 -2.72 -28.83
CA ALA A 247 11.50 -2.81 -28.41
C ALA A 247 11.60 -3.33 -26.96
N LEU A 248 10.79 -2.82 -26.06
CA LEU A 248 10.77 -3.27 -24.67
C LEU A 248 10.28 -4.72 -24.54
N ALA A 249 9.26 -5.11 -25.31
CA ALA A 249 8.79 -6.50 -25.34
C ALA A 249 9.91 -7.43 -25.83
N ARG A 250 10.67 -7.05 -26.88
CA ARG A 250 11.84 -7.81 -27.36
C ARG A 250 12.94 -7.91 -26.31
N ILE A 251 13.21 -6.83 -25.55
CA ILE A 251 14.15 -6.80 -24.43
C ILE A 251 13.74 -7.80 -23.33
N PHE A 252 12.45 -7.93 -23.07
CA PHE A 252 11.92 -8.84 -22.02
C PHE A 252 11.62 -10.26 -22.53
N THR A 253 11.92 -10.60 -23.79
CA THR A 253 11.82 -11.98 -24.23
C THR A 253 12.69 -12.90 -23.36
N GLY A 254 12.17 -14.06 -23.01
CA GLY A 254 12.85 -15.02 -22.14
C GLY A 254 12.81 -14.70 -20.64
N TRP A 255 12.31 -13.51 -20.22
CA TRP A 255 12.05 -13.22 -18.82
C TRP A 255 10.80 -13.97 -18.36
N GLY A 256 10.97 -14.87 -17.42
CA GLY A 256 9.89 -15.70 -16.93
C GLY A 256 10.20 -16.26 -15.55
N PHE A 257 9.52 -17.33 -15.22
CA PHE A 257 9.73 -18.13 -14.03
C PHE A 257 9.56 -19.61 -14.39
N GLY A 258 10.13 -20.50 -13.64
CA GLY A 258 9.94 -21.92 -13.88
C GLY A 258 10.84 -22.80 -13.05
N PRO A 259 10.58 -24.13 -13.06
CA PRO A 259 11.47 -25.08 -12.43
C PRO A 259 12.78 -25.10 -13.24
N ARG A 260 13.87 -24.75 -12.60
CA ARG A 260 15.18 -25.13 -13.12
C ARG A 260 15.37 -26.63 -12.89
N PRO A 261 15.92 -27.37 -13.85
CA PRO A 261 16.10 -28.82 -13.70
C PRO A 261 16.95 -29.26 -12.49
N SER A 262 17.72 -28.34 -11.91
CA SER A 262 18.71 -28.61 -10.86
C SER A 262 18.38 -28.07 -9.46
N GLU A 263 17.21 -27.40 -9.26
CA GLU A 263 17.07 -26.57 -8.07
C GLU A 263 15.78 -26.75 -7.28
N LYS A 264 15.94 -26.67 -5.95
CA LYS A 264 14.88 -26.52 -4.95
C LYS A 264 14.06 -25.24 -5.13
N ASP A 265 14.53 -24.26 -5.97
CA ASP A 265 13.97 -22.91 -6.13
C ASP A 265 13.04 -22.75 -7.32
N GLY A 266 12.42 -23.81 -7.79
CA GLY A 266 11.68 -23.89 -9.02
C GLY A 266 10.39 -23.09 -9.13
N TYR A 267 10.35 -21.81 -9.18
CA TYR A 267 9.32 -20.81 -9.54
C TYR A 267 9.77 -19.41 -9.12
N SER A 268 11.07 -19.20 -8.95
CA SER A 268 11.69 -17.89 -8.91
C SER A 268 11.87 -17.32 -10.32
N PHE A 269 12.32 -16.08 -10.41
CA PHE A 269 12.71 -15.47 -11.68
C PHE A 269 13.73 -16.33 -12.42
N TYR A 270 13.48 -16.54 -13.72
CA TYR A 270 14.35 -17.28 -14.62
C TYR A 270 14.45 -16.58 -15.97
N PHE A 271 15.67 -16.38 -16.46
CA PHE A 271 15.95 -15.92 -17.82
C PHE A 271 16.25 -17.12 -18.72
N ASP A 272 15.39 -17.34 -19.73
CA ASP A 272 15.58 -18.36 -20.74
C ASP A 272 16.21 -17.77 -22.00
N ALA A 273 17.53 -17.91 -22.11
CA ALA A 273 18.30 -17.43 -23.26
C ALA A 273 17.86 -18.06 -24.59
N LYS A 274 17.27 -19.27 -24.57
CA LYS A 274 16.78 -19.93 -25.79
C LYS A 274 15.55 -19.26 -26.39
N ARG A 275 14.85 -18.41 -25.61
CA ARG A 275 13.66 -17.67 -26.04
C ARG A 275 13.93 -16.17 -26.27
N HIS A 276 15.16 -15.74 -26.00
CA HIS A 276 15.51 -14.32 -26.05
C HIS A 276 15.93 -13.85 -27.45
N ASP A 277 15.59 -12.59 -27.75
CA ASP A 277 16.04 -11.84 -28.92
C ASP A 277 17.38 -11.16 -28.63
N PHE A 278 18.47 -11.69 -29.18
CA PHE A 278 19.84 -11.15 -29.00
C PHE A 278 20.22 -10.04 -29.98
N SER A 279 19.30 -9.55 -30.81
CA SER A 279 19.61 -8.41 -31.69
C SER A 279 19.71 -7.11 -30.89
N ASP A 280 20.36 -6.09 -31.42
CA ASP A 280 20.36 -4.74 -30.89
C ASP A 280 18.94 -4.14 -30.95
N LYS A 281 18.54 -3.35 -29.94
CA LYS A 281 17.26 -2.65 -29.88
C LYS A 281 17.45 -1.16 -29.65
N ILE A 282 16.60 -0.34 -30.27
CA ILE A 282 16.50 1.09 -29.96
C ILE A 282 15.29 1.25 -29.04
N PHE A 283 15.53 1.73 -27.83
CA PHE A 283 14.50 1.94 -26.80
C PHE A 283 14.58 3.35 -26.24
N LEU A 284 13.51 4.12 -26.39
CA LEU A 284 13.45 5.54 -26.00
C LEU A 284 14.66 6.34 -26.49
N GLY A 285 15.01 6.15 -27.77
CA GLY A 285 16.13 6.80 -28.44
C GLY A 285 17.53 6.30 -28.05
N LYS A 286 17.64 5.27 -27.19
CA LYS A 286 18.92 4.70 -26.74
C LYS A 286 19.13 3.31 -27.32
N THR A 287 20.35 3.03 -27.83
CA THR A 287 20.72 1.70 -28.30
C THR A 287 21.05 0.80 -27.12
N ILE A 288 20.34 -0.32 -27.01
CA ILE A 288 20.61 -1.41 -26.06
C ILE A 288 21.20 -2.57 -26.88
N LYS A 289 22.45 -2.94 -26.57
CA LYS A 289 23.13 -4.05 -27.21
C LYS A 289 22.56 -5.39 -26.77
N GLY A 290 22.47 -6.34 -27.70
CA GLY A 290 22.00 -7.70 -27.45
C GLY A 290 22.93 -8.44 -26.47
N SER A 291 22.58 -8.40 -25.18
CA SER A 291 23.38 -8.92 -24.07
C SER A 291 22.59 -9.82 -23.10
N GLY A 292 21.38 -10.22 -23.50
CA GLY A 292 20.53 -11.14 -22.74
C GLY A 292 19.85 -10.49 -21.53
N GLU A 293 19.86 -11.13 -20.37
CA GLU A 293 19.17 -10.65 -19.17
C GLU A 293 19.50 -9.21 -18.78
N THR A 294 20.74 -8.76 -19.06
CA THR A 294 21.20 -7.42 -18.69
C THR A 294 20.50 -6.30 -19.46
N GLU A 295 19.94 -6.58 -20.63
CA GLU A 295 19.14 -5.63 -21.41
C GLU A 295 17.92 -5.15 -20.63
N GLY A 296 17.21 -6.06 -19.97
CA GLY A 296 16.08 -5.71 -19.12
C GLY A 296 16.47 -4.81 -17.96
N LYS A 297 17.65 -5.05 -17.33
CA LYS A 297 18.17 -4.17 -16.27
C LYS A 297 18.48 -2.76 -16.81
N GLN A 298 19.03 -2.65 -18.04
CA GLN A 298 19.29 -1.38 -18.69
C GLN A 298 17.99 -0.65 -19.02
N ALA A 299 16.98 -1.33 -19.58
CA ALA A 299 15.69 -0.74 -19.90
C ALA A 299 14.99 -0.21 -18.63
N LEU A 300 15.00 -0.97 -17.53
CA LEU A 300 14.44 -0.52 -16.24
C LEU A 300 15.19 0.70 -15.67
N ASN A 301 16.51 0.81 -15.90
CA ASN A 301 17.27 2.01 -15.53
C ASN A 301 16.87 3.23 -16.37
N ILE A 302 16.66 3.04 -17.67
CA ILE A 302 16.19 4.12 -18.56
C ILE A 302 14.81 4.61 -18.12
N LEU A 303 13.87 3.69 -17.83
CA LEU A 303 12.53 4.01 -17.38
C LEU A 303 12.54 4.74 -16.03
N ALA A 304 13.28 4.22 -15.05
CA ALA A 304 13.31 4.81 -13.69
C ALA A 304 13.90 6.23 -13.65
N LYS A 305 14.83 6.55 -14.57
CA LYS A 305 15.49 7.86 -14.66
C LYS A 305 14.80 8.82 -15.64
N SER A 306 13.70 8.41 -16.25
CA SER A 306 12.96 9.25 -17.18
C SER A 306 12.26 10.42 -16.48
N PRO A 307 12.35 11.66 -17.01
CA PRO A 307 11.56 12.79 -16.51
C PRO A 307 10.04 12.52 -16.54
N ALA A 308 9.55 11.76 -17.52
CA ALA A 308 8.14 11.36 -17.59
C ALA A 308 7.76 10.47 -16.40
N THR A 309 8.61 9.50 -16.03
CA THR A 309 8.42 8.66 -14.84
C THR A 309 8.42 9.49 -13.56
N ALA A 310 9.39 10.40 -13.42
CA ALA A 310 9.45 11.31 -12.28
C ALA A 310 8.16 12.11 -12.13
N LYS A 311 7.63 12.66 -13.24
CA LYS A 311 6.38 13.42 -13.24
C LYS A 311 5.17 12.55 -12.94
N HIS A 312 5.07 11.36 -13.53
CA HIS A 312 3.96 10.43 -13.32
C HIS A 312 3.89 9.95 -11.86
N VAL A 313 5.00 9.48 -11.31
CA VAL A 313 5.08 9.02 -9.91
C VAL A 313 4.79 10.17 -8.94
N SER A 314 5.37 11.34 -9.18
CA SER A 314 5.13 12.54 -8.37
C SER A 314 3.67 13.00 -8.39
N TYR A 315 3.02 12.94 -9.55
CA TYR A 315 1.58 13.20 -9.68
C TYR A 315 0.76 12.21 -8.84
N LYS A 316 1.03 10.90 -8.95
CA LYS A 316 0.34 9.86 -8.19
C LYS A 316 0.50 10.03 -6.68
N LEU A 317 1.71 10.38 -6.21
CA LEU A 317 1.97 10.68 -4.78
C LEU A 317 1.22 11.94 -4.33
N ALA A 318 1.28 13.02 -5.11
CA ALA A 318 0.57 14.26 -4.79
C ALA A 318 -0.95 14.06 -4.80
N GLN A 319 -1.48 13.27 -5.74
CA GLN A 319 -2.89 12.88 -5.78
C GLN A 319 -3.29 12.07 -4.55
N TYR A 320 -2.44 11.15 -4.12
CA TYR A 320 -2.73 10.31 -2.94
C TYR A 320 -2.72 11.12 -1.65
N PHE A 321 -1.72 11.99 -1.44
CA PHE A 321 -1.50 12.65 -0.16
C PHE A 321 -2.11 14.06 -0.04
N VAL A 322 -2.38 14.76 -1.14
CA VAL A 322 -2.81 16.16 -1.08
C VAL A 322 -4.24 16.38 -1.59
N ALA A 323 -4.51 16.17 -2.86
CA ALA A 323 -5.82 16.44 -3.47
C ALA A 323 -6.05 15.54 -4.69
N ASP A 324 -7.32 15.29 -5.05
CA ASP A 324 -7.67 14.48 -6.24
C ASP A 324 -7.12 15.10 -7.53
N SER A 325 -7.01 16.43 -7.59
CA SER A 325 -6.33 17.20 -8.65
C SER A 325 -5.22 18.05 -8.04
N PRO A 326 -4.00 17.49 -7.86
CA PRO A 326 -2.90 18.22 -7.23
C PRO A 326 -2.40 19.36 -8.13
N PRO A 327 -1.95 20.50 -7.55
CA PRO A 327 -1.38 21.61 -8.32
C PRO A 327 -0.12 21.20 -9.09
N ASN A 328 -0.02 21.58 -10.37
CA ASN A 328 1.15 21.27 -11.21
C ASN A 328 2.46 21.73 -10.58
N ALA A 329 2.50 22.92 -9.96
CA ALA A 329 3.70 23.44 -9.30
C ALA A 329 4.22 22.52 -8.17
N LEU A 330 3.34 21.82 -7.46
CA LEU A 330 3.75 20.80 -6.49
C LEU A 330 4.32 19.57 -7.22
N VAL A 331 3.62 19.08 -8.24
CA VAL A 331 4.06 17.91 -9.03
C VAL A 331 5.45 18.16 -9.64
N ASP A 332 5.69 19.35 -10.18
CA ASP A 332 6.98 19.72 -10.80
C ASP A 332 8.10 19.74 -9.76
N ARG A 333 7.89 20.31 -8.56
CA ARG A 333 8.88 20.26 -7.46
C ARG A 333 9.18 18.83 -7.00
N LEU A 334 8.17 17.99 -6.87
CA LEU A 334 8.35 16.59 -6.49
C LEU A 334 9.10 15.81 -7.59
N SER A 335 8.77 16.08 -8.85
CA SER A 335 9.44 15.50 -10.01
C SER A 335 10.92 15.89 -10.08
N GLN A 336 11.23 17.17 -9.83
CA GLN A 336 12.60 17.64 -9.73
C GLN A 336 13.34 16.92 -8.59
N ARG A 337 12.74 16.83 -7.39
CA ARG A 337 13.34 16.11 -6.25
C ARG A 337 13.56 14.63 -6.55
N PHE A 338 12.62 13.99 -7.23
CA PHE A 338 12.76 12.60 -7.69
C PHE A 338 14.02 12.42 -8.56
N LEU A 339 14.22 13.30 -9.55
CA LEU A 339 15.39 13.23 -10.43
C LEU A 339 16.71 13.52 -9.69
N GLU A 340 16.74 14.54 -8.83
CA GLU A 340 17.91 14.93 -8.04
C GLU A 340 18.38 13.82 -7.09
N THR A 341 17.45 13.00 -6.58
CA THR A 341 17.73 11.97 -5.59
C THR A 341 17.75 10.56 -6.18
N ASP A 342 17.80 10.44 -7.52
CA ASP A 342 17.76 9.14 -8.22
C ASP A 342 16.56 8.27 -7.77
N GLY A 343 15.38 8.89 -7.71
CA GLY A 343 14.12 8.23 -7.37
C GLY A 343 13.96 7.82 -5.91
N ASP A 344 14.59 8.52 -4.98
CA ASP A 344 14.41 8.27 -3.54
C ASP A 344 13.03 8.71 -3.07
N ILE A 345 12.16 7.74 -2.80
CA ILE A 345 10.75 7.97 -2.41
C ILE A 345 10.66 8.69 -1.06
N ARG A 346 11.56 8.38 -0.13
CA ARG A 346 11.63 9.05 1.19
C ARG A 346 11.86 10.55 1.03
N GLU A 347 12.77 10.94 0.14
CA GLU A 347 13.09 12.34 -0.14
C GLU A 347 11.96 13.07 -0.89
N VAL A 348 11.28 12.38 -1.81
CA VAL A 348 10.10 12.94 -2.49
C VAL A 348 8.97 13.19 -1.48
N LEU A 349 8.70 12.22 -0.61
CA LEU A 349 7.68 12.34 0.45
C LEU A 349 8.05 13.42 1.47
N ASN A 350 9.33 13.53 1.87
CA ASN A 350 9.80 14.59 2.74
C ASN A 350 9.52 15.97 2.15
N THR A 351 9.81 16.15 0.84
CA THR A 351 9.50 17.38 0.11
C THR A 351 7.99 17.65 0.05
N LEU A 352 7.18 16.60 -0.17
CA LEU A 352 5.73 16.69 -0.19
C LEU A 352 5.16 17.14 1.16
N PHE A 353 5.56 16.48 2.26
CA PHE A 353 5.04 16.78 3.60
C PHE A 353 5.50 18.11 4.16
N ARG A 354 6.57 18.71 3.62
CA ARG A 354 7.01 20.07 3.92
C ARG A 354 6.40 21.14 3.02
N SER A 355 5.66 20.74 1.98
CA SER A 355 5.10 21.68 1.02
C SER A 355 3.96 22.51 1.62
N ARG A 356 3.83 23.76 1.18
CA ARG A 356 2.69 24.61 1.56
C ARG A 356 1.35 24.02 1.13
N GLU A 357 1.33 23.31 0.01
CA GLU A 357 0.12 22.68 -0.54
C GLU A 357 -0.38 21.54 0.36
N PHE A 358 0.51 20.80 0.99
CA PHE A 358 0.12 19.78 1.96
C PHE A 358 -0.58 20.40 3.18
N TRP A 359 -0.07 21.53 3.68
CA TRP A 359 -0.58 22.23 4.86
C TRP A 359 -1.63 23.30 4.57
N ASP A 360 -2.07 23.47 3.33
CA ASP A 360 -3.14 24.40 2.99
C ASP A 360 -4.47 23.91 3.58
N LYS A 361 -5.13 24.77 4.36
CA LYS A 361 -6.39 24.44 5.06
C LYS A 361 -7.50 23.94 4.11
N LYS A 362 -7.50 24.35 2.84
CA LYS A 362 -8.46 23.83 1.84
C LYS A 362 -8.30 22.33 1.57
N ASN A 363 -7.13 21.76 1.88
CA ASN A 363 -6.84 20.33 1.71
C ASN A 363 -7.16 19.51 2.97
N TYR A 364 -7.51 20.17 4.10
CA TYR A 364 -7.93 19.47 5.32
C TYR A 364 -9.29 18.81 5.09
N SER A 365 -9.38 17.52 5.40
CA SER A 365 -10.59 16.71 5.15
C SER A 365 -11.13 16.79 3.72
N ALA A 366 -10.28 17.16 2.74
CA ALA A 366 -10.70 17.32 1.34
C ALA A 366 -10.81 16.00 0.57
N LYS A 367 -10.04 14.98 0.96
CA LYS A 367 -10.07 13.68 0.28
C LYS A 367 -11.08 12.73 0.91
N PHE A 368 -11.86 12.08 0.07
CA PHE A 368 -12.75 11.01 0.49
C PHE A 368 -11.95 9.73 0.74
N LYS A 369 -12.16 9.07 1.86
CA LYS A 369 -11.49 7.81 2.18
C LYS A 369 -11.92 6.71 1.21
N THR A 370 -10.96 6.00 0.63
CA THR A 370 -11.27 4.75 -0.07
C THR A 370 -11.91 3.73 0.88
N PRO A 371 -12.57 2.68 0.40
CA PRO A 371 -13.11 1.63 1.28
C PRO A 371 -12.08 1.06 2.24
N TYR A 372 -10.85 0.79 1.76
CA TYR A 372 -9.78 0.27 2.60
C TYR A 372 -9.39 1.25 3.71
N GLN A 373 -9.16 2.52 3.35
CA GLN A 373 -8.84 3.57 4.32
C GLN A 373 -9.95 3.76 5.36
N TYR A 374 -11.21 3.72 4.92
CA TYR A 374 -12.37 3.89 5.80
C TYR A 374 -12.47 2.75 6.83
N VAL A 375 -12.41 1.50 6.36
CA VAL A 375 -12.53 0.32 7.22
C VAL A 375 -11.40 0.28 8.25
N ILE A 376 -10.15 0.48 7.81
CA ILE A 376 -9.00 0.48 8.73
C ILE A 376 -9.06 1.68 9.69
N SER A 377 -9.44 2.87 9.21
CA SER A 377 -9.60 4.06 10.06
C SER A 377 -10.64 3.82 11.16
N ALA A 378 -11.78 3.20 10.83
CA ALA A 378 -12.82 2.88 11.82
C ALA A 378 -12.30 1.90 12.87
N VAL A 379 -11.63 0.83 12.46
CA VAL A 379 -11.01 -0.15 13.38
C VAL A 379 -10.00 0.54 14.31
N ARG A 380 -9.08 1.34 13.73
CA ARG A 380 -8.05 2.05 14.52
C ARG A 380 -8.65 2.99 15.57
N SER A 381 -9.67 3.75 15.17
CA SER A 381 -10.34 4.70 16.08
C SER A 381 -11.05 4.03 17.25
N THR A 382 -11.44 2.75 17.13
CA THR A 382 -12.05 2.01 18.24
C THR A 382 -11.04 1.53 19.28
N ASN A 383 -9.75 1.57 18.97
CA ASN A 383 -8.66 1.02 19.79
C ASN A 383 -8.85 -0.46 20.21
N LYS A 384 -9.67 -1.21 19.47
CA LYS A 384 -9.92 -2.64 19.72
C LYS A 384 -8.90 -3.51 19.01
N THR A 385 -8.53 -4.61 19.65
CA THR A 385 -7.76 -5.68 18.99
C THR A 385 -8.65 -6.44 18.05
N VAL A 386 -8.15 -6.77 16.87
CA VAL A 386 -8.86 -7.56 15.87
C VAL A 386 -8.35 -8.99 15.92
N GLU A 387 -9.21 -9.92 16.36
CA GLU A 387 -8.93 -11.37 16.33
C GLU A 387 -9.53 -12.02 15.07
N ASN A 388 -10.72 -11.58 14.67
CA ASN A 388 -11.42 -12.05 13.47
C ASN A 388 -11.38 -10.98 12.36
N PHE A 389 -10.66 -11.25 11.28
CA PHE A 389 -10.52 -10.36 10.13
C PHE A 389 -11.58 -10.60 9.05
N GLN A 390 -12.36 -11.67 9.13
CA GLN A 390 -13.36 -12.01 8.10
C GLN A 390 -14.42 -10.92 7.92
N PRO A 391 -14.99 -10.32 8.97
CA PRO A 391 -15.95 -9.22 8.81
C PRO A 391 -15.37 -8.02 8.04
N LEU A 392 -14.10 -7.69 8.29
CA LEU A 392 -13.41 -6.60 7.59
C LEU A 392 -13.21 -6.93 6.10
N TYR A 393 -12.75 -8.14 5.80
CA TYR A 393 -12.57 -8.61 4.42
C TYR A 393 -13.90 -8.64 3.66
N THR A 394 -14.96 -9.17 4.29
CA THR A 394 -16.31 -9.20 3.71
C THR A 394 -16.83 -7.80 3.42
N THR A 395 -16.63 -6.85 4.35
CA THR A 395 -16.99 -5.45 4.15
C THR A 395 -16.23 -4.84 2.97
N LEU A 396 -14.94 -5.08 2.86
CA LEU A 396 -14.11 -4.59 1.75
C LEU A 396 -14.54 -5.18 0.40
N LEU A 397 -14.92 -6.46 0.36
CA LEU A 397 -15.53 -7.10 -0.81
C LEU A 397 -16.84 -6.39 -1.21
N GLN A 398 -17.73 -6.17 -0.25
CA GLN A 398 -19.03 -5.51 -0.48
C GLN A 398 -18.88 -4.06 -0.93
N LEU A 399 -17.83 -3.37 -0.46
CA LEU A 399 -17.48 -2.01 -0.87
C LEU A 399 -16.71 -1.95 -2.19
N GLY A 400 -16.41 -3.11 -2.82
CA GLY A 400 -15.73 -3.18 -4.10
C GLY A 400 -14.23 -2.95 -4.07
N MET A 401 -13.58 -3.02 -2.89
CA MET A 401 -12.13 -2.82 -2.74
C MET A 401 -11.51 -3.92 -1.86
N ALA A 402 -11.62 -5.16 -2.30
CA ALA A 402 -10.97 -6.27 -1.61
C ALA A 402 -9.44 -6.19 -1.77
N PRO A 403 -8.65 -6.45 -0.72
CA PRO A 403 -7.21 -6.60 -0.84
C PRO A 403 -6.87 -7.66 -1.90
N TYR A 404 -5.91 -7.36 -2.78
CA TYR A 404 -5.48 -8.21 -3.90
C TYR A 404 -6.56 -8.52 -4.95
N GLY A 405 -7.71 -7.84 -4.88
CA GLY A 405 -8.90 -8.15 -5.66
C GLY A 405 -9.15 -7.25 -6.88
N CYS A 406 -8.27 -6.29 -7.21
CA CYS A 406 -8.43 -5.45 -8.39
C CYS A 406 -8.07 -6.24 -9.66
N PRO A 407 -9.01 -6.39 -10.63
CA PRO A 407 -8.76 -7.19 -11.82
C PRO A 407 -7.89 -6.51 -12.87
N THR A 408 -7.81 -5.17 -12.85
CA THR A 408 -7.10 -4.37 -13.85
C THR A 408 -5.72 -3.90 -13.37
N PRO A 409 -4.72 -3.81 -14.26
CA PRO A 409 -3.34 -3.49 -13.88
C PRO A 409 -3.14 -2.05 -13.37
N ASP A 410 -4.07 -1.12 -13.67
CA ASP A 410 -4.05 0.26 -13.16
C ASP A 410 -4.44 0.39 -11.67
N GLY A 411 -4.93 -0.69 -11.06
CA GLY A 411 -5.35 -0.74 -9.66
C GLY A 411 -6.65 0.01 -9.38
N TYR A 412 -7.02 0.07 -8.11
CA TYR A 412 -8.19 0.84 -7.66
C TYR A 412 -7.96 2.35 -7.76
N LYS A 413 -8.98 3.08 -8.15
CA LYS A 413 -8.94 4.54 -8.21
C LYS A 413 -8.81 5.15 -6.80
N ASN A 414 -8.10 6.28 -6.71
CA ASN A 414 -7.84 6.98 -5.44
C ASN A 414 -8.52 8.37 -5.39
N THR A 415 -9.63 8.52 -6.09
CA THR A 415 -10.40 9.76 -6.19
C THR A 415 -11.82 9.59 -5.66
N GLN A 416 -12.42 10.67 -5.21
CA GLN A 416 -13.74 10.66 -4.58
C GLN A 416 -14.83 10.10 -5.48
N ASP A 417 -14.82 10.43 -6.76
CA ASP A 417 -15.82 10.02 -7.76
C ASP A 417 -15.98 8.49 -7.87
N ALA A 418 -14.90 7.75 -7.64
CA ALA A 418 -14.95 6.29 -7.67
C ALA A 418 -15.70 5.67 -6.47
N TRP A 419 -15.75 6.36 -5.34
CA TRP A 419 -16.17 5.78 -4.05
C TRP A 419 -17.37 6.47 -3.39
N LEU A 420 -17.74 7.66 -3.85
CA LEU A 420 -18.88 8.41 -3.31
C LEU A 420 -20.14 8.10 -4.11
N ASN A 421 -20.88 7.09 -3.66
CA ASN A 421 -22.19 6.73 -4.20
C ASN A 421 -23.13 6.26 -3.07
N PRO A 422 -24.46 6.29 -3.26
CA PRO A 422 -25.44 5.97 -2.21
C PRO A 422 -25.28 4.56 -1.61
N ASP A 423 -25.03 3.53 -2.46
CA ASP A 423 -24.85 2.16 -1.99
C ASP A 423 -23.59 2.02 -1.11
N ALA A 424 -22.47 2.61 -1.52
CA ALA A 424 -21.25 2.62 -0.72
C ALA A 424 -21.44 3.32 0.63
N ILE A 425 -22.20 4.42 0.68
CA ILE A 425 -22.55 5.11 1.94
C ILE A 425 -23.39 4.20 2.84
N ALA A 426 -24.44 3.57 2.31
CA ALA A 426 -25.30 2.66 3.08
C ALA A 426 -24.49 1.48 3.67
N ARG A 427 -23.59 0.87 2.88
CA ARG A 427 -22.71 -0.22 3.34
C ARG A 427 -21.72 0.24 4.40
N ARG A 428 -21.15 1.45 4.29
CA ARG A 428 -20.28 2.04 5.31
C ARG A 428 -21.04 2.22 6.62
N LEU A 429 -22.27 2.75 6.58
CA LEU A 429 -23.14 2.91 7.76
C LEU A 429 -23.47 1.56 8.40
N SER A 430 -23.83 0.54 7.62
CA SER A 430 -24.08 -0.82 8.09
C SER A 430 -22.85 -1.41 8.81
N PHE A 431 -21.66 -1.24 8.22
CA PHE A 431 -20.41 -1.69 8.82
C PHE A 431 -20.14 -1.03 10.19
N VAL A 432 -20.18 0.30 10.26
CA VAL A 432 -19.87 1.00 11.53
C VAL A 432 -20.95 0.81 12.58
N THR A 433 -22.21 0.58 12.19
CA THR A 433 -23.27 0.18 13.11
C THR A 433 -22.96 -1.20 13.71
N ALA A 434 -22.60 -2.18 12.90
CA ALA A 434 -22.19 -3.50 13.39
C ALA A 434 -20.94 -3.41 14.30
N LEU A 435 -19.94 -2.63 13.90
CA LEU A 435 -18.71 -2.41 14.67
C LEU A 435 -18.99 -1.77 16.05
N ALA A 436 -19.93 -0.82 16.10
CA ALA A 436 -20.27 -0.08 17.30
C ALA A 436 -21.19 -0.86 18.25
N THR A 437 -22.15 -1.62 17.72
CA THR A 437 -23.21 -2.26 18.52
C THR A 437 -22.97 -3.73 18.83
N ASN A 438 -22.06 -4.41 18.07
CA ASN A 438 -21.73 -5.81 18.31
C ASN A 438 -20.33 -5.97 18.91
N PRO A 439 -20.20 -6.22 20.22
CA PRO A 439 -18.89 -6.39 20.87
C PRO A 439 -18.07 -7.56 20.33
N LEU A 440 -18.73 -8.60 19.81
CA LEU A 440 -18.09 -9.81 19.27
C LEU A 440 -17.74 -9.70 17.80
N TYR A 441 -18.10 -8.59 17.13
CA TYR A 441 -17.91 -8.44 15.68
C TYR A 441 -16.45 -8.69 15.22
N LEU A 442 -15.48 -8.22 16.01
CA LEU A 442 -14.05 -8.41 15.73
C LEU A 442 -13.37 -9.51 16.57
N ASN A 443 -14.06 -10.05 17.58
CA ASN A 443 -13.48 -10.94 18.61
C ASN A 443 -14.09 -12.33 18.61
N SER A 444 -15.14 -12.60 17.82
CA SER A 444 -15.65 -13.96 17.68
C SER A 444 -14.58 -14.83 17.06
N PRO A 445 -14.29 -16.03 17.59
CA PRO A 445 -13.43 -16.97 16.91
C PRO A 445 -13.97 -17.20 15.50
N PRO A 446 -13.11 -17.32 14.48
CA PRO A 446 -13.55 -17.70 13.14
C PRO A 446 -14.32 -19.02 13.29
N ALA A 447 -15.48 -19.13 12.63
CA ALA A 447 -16.22 -20.38 12.57
C ALA A 447 -15.28 -21.49 12.11
N ASP A 448 -15.35 -22.66 12.76
CA ASP A 448 -14.41 -23.79 12.62
C ASP A 448 -13.87 -23.97 11.20
N ASN A 449 -12.55 -23.99 11.07
CA ASN A 449 -11.77 -23.93 9.84
C ASN A 449 -11.97 -25.12 8.89
N ASN A 450 -12.81 -26.11 9.21
CA ASN A 450 -12.94 -27.32 8.39
C ASN A 450 -14.09 -27.33 7.38
N GLN A 451 -15.05 -26.39 7.43
CA GLN A 451 -16.16 -26.36 6.47
C GLN A 451 -16.56 -24.98 5.91
N SER A 452 -16.17 -23.90 6.53
CA SER A 452 -16.43 -22.55 6.03
C SER A 452 -15.14 -21.77 5.84
N GLY A 453 -14.28 -22.25 4.94
CA GLY A 453 -13.23 -21.40 4.37
C GLY A 453 -13.88 -20.09 3.91
N TRP A 454 -13.18 -18.98 4.01
CA TRP A 454 -13.60 -17.69 3.48
C TRP A 454 -14.30 -17.90 2.13
N MET A 455 -15.62 -18.06 2.17
CA MET A 455 -16.38 -18.16 0.95
C MET A 455 -16.27 -16.79 0.31
N LEU A 456 -15.52 -16.72 -0.80
CA LEU A 456 -15.88 -15.76 -1.83
C LEU A 456 -17.36 -16.03 -2.10
N PRO A 457 -18.31 -15.13 -1.79
CA PRO A 457 -19.66 -15.35 -2.23
C PRO A 457 -19.59 -15.47 -3.74
N ALA A 458 -19.97 -16.59 -4.30
CA ALA A 458 -20.51 -16.64 -5.65
C ALA A 458 -21.50 -15.50 -5.66
N ILE A 459 -21.34 -14.52 -6.58
CA ILE A 459 -22.09 -13.28 -6.71
C ILE A 459 -23.45 -13.42 -6.00
N ALA A 460 -23.47 -13.05 -4.71
CA ALA A 460 -24.65 -13.26 -3.89
C ALA A 460 -25.58 -12.08 -4.17
N THR A 461 -26.70 -12.38 -4.78
CA THR A 461 -27.91 -11.58 -4.67
C THR A 461 -28.11 -11.15 -3.21
N PRO A 462 -28.52 -9.92 -2.93
CA PRO A 462 -28.68 -9.41 -1.57
C PRO A 462 -29.75 -10.23 -0.83
N SER A 463 -29.33 -11.18 -0.03
CA SER A 463 -30.21 -11.83 0.93
C SER A 463 -30.24 -10.98 2.20
N ASN A 464 -31.45 -10.61 2.62
CA ASN A 464 -31.77 -10.01 3.91
C ASN A 464 -31.44 -10.99 5.08
N SER A 465 -30.19 -11.29 5.32
CA SER A 465 -29.78 -12.01 6.52
C SER A 465 -29.50 -11.00 7.62
N SER A 466 -30.45 -10.84 8.53
CA SER A 466 -30.27 -10.21 9.83
C SER A 466 -29.10 -10.90 10.54
N LEU A 467 -28.03 -10.14 10.82
CA LEU A 467 -26.90 -10.61 11.63
C LEU A 467 -27.43 -11.04 13.01
N PRO A 468 -27.03 -12.20 13.54
CA PRO A 468 -27.48 -12.64 14.86
C PRO A 468 -26.98 -11.67 15.93
N MET A 469 -27.91 -11.08 16.69
CA MET A 469 -27.62 -10.30 17.88
C MET A 469 -27.27 -11.26 19.02
N GLY A 470 -25.98 -11.49 19.30
CA GLY A 470 -25.51 -12.20 20.48
C GLY A 470 -25.74 -11.41 21.78
N PRO A 471 -25.61 -12.05 22.97
CA PRO A 471 -25.86 -11.42 24.26
C PRO A 471 -24.93 -10.22 24.48
N ARG A 472 -25.51 -9.10 24.91
CA ARG A 472 -24.82 -7.84 25.20
C ARG A 472 -23.97 -7.95 26.46
N ASN A 473 -22.65 -8.01 26.31
CA ASN A 473 -21.72 -7.79 27.40
C ASN A 473 -21.37 -6.29 27.46
N SER A 474 -21.87 -5.57 28.47
CA SER A 474 -21.79 -4.10 28.54
C SER A 474 -20.37 -3.53 28.65
N ASN A 475 -19.37 -4.34 28.99
CA ASN A 475 -17.99 -3.89 29.23
C ASN A 475 -17.10 -3.75 27.96
N GLN A 476 -17.66 -3.94 26.76
CA GLN A 476 -16.90 -3.86 25.49
C GLN A 476 -17.46 -2.80 24.51
N LEU A 477 -18.40 -1.97 24.94
CA LEU A 477 -18.94 -0.90 24.09
C LEU A 477 -17.89 0.19 23.88
N ILE A 478 -17.91 0.77 22.68
CA ILE A 478 -17.03 1.91 22.33
C ILE A 478 -17.54 3.14 23.09
N ASP A 479 -16.65 3.82 23.85
CA ASP A 479 -16.97 5.09 24.49
C ASP A 479 -17.06 6.21 23.43
N PRO A 480 -18.25 6.83 23.25
CA PRO A 480 -18.42 7.89 22.27
C PRO A 480 -17.54 9.11 22.53
N SER A 481 -17.30 9.45 23.82
CA SER A 481 -16.49 10.60 24.20
C SER A 481 -15.02 10.38 23.88
N GLN A 482 -14.51 9.19 24.19
CA GLN A 482 -13.15 8.79 23.82
C GLN A 482 -12.96 8.79 22.30
N LEU A 483 -13.93 8.24 21.57
CA LEU A 483 -13.90 8.22 20.11
C LEU A 483 -13.92 9.64 19.51
N ALA A 484 -14.78 10.52 20.04
CA ALA A 484 -14.83 11.92 19.59
C ALA A 484 -13.51 12.65 19.86
N ASN A 485 -12.86 12.40 21.01
CA ASN A 485 -11.55 12.96 21.34
C ASN A 485 -10.44 12.46 20.40
N ILE A 486 -10.41 11.17 20.06
CA ILE A 486 -9.48 10.59 19.08
C ILE A 486 -9.63 11.28 17.71
N LEU A 487 -10.84 11.71 17.37
CA LEU A 487 -11.16 12.40 16.13
C LEU A 487 -11.11 13.94 16.27
N GLY A 488 -10.59 14.47 17.38
CA GLY A 488 -10.37 15.89 17.64
C GLY A 488 -11.61 16.73 17.84
N ASN A 489 -12.78 16.12 17.99
CA ASN A 489 -14.08 16.82 18.17
C ASN A 489 -14.44 17.81 17.02
N ASP A 490 -13.81 17.67 15.87
CA ASP A 490 -14.01 18.57 14.70
C ASP A 490 -15.20 18.10 13.84
N PHE A 491 -16.39 18.19 14.43
CA PHE A 491 -17.66 17.86 13.79
C PHE A 491 -18.49 19.12 13.54
N SER A 492 -19.26 19.12 12.45
CA SER A 492 -20.25 20.17 12.15
C SER A 492 -21.32 20.27 13.24
N ALA A 493 -21.99 21.41 13.32
CA ALA A 493 -23.09 21.60 14.26
C ALA A 493 -24.21 20.55 14.10
N ASN A 494 -24.52 20.20 12.84
CA ASN A 494 -25.52 19.17 12.53
C ASN A 494 -25.09 17.78 13.04
N THR A 495 -23.83 17.38 12.81
CA THR A 495 -23.30 16.11 13.30
C THR A 495 -23.29 16.07 14.83
N LYS A 496 -22.85 17.14 15.49
CA LYS A 496 -22.89 17.24 16.97
C LYS A 496 -24.31 17.12 17.52
N SER A 497 -25.27 17.80 16.92
CA SER A 497 -26.69 17.71 17.31
C SER A 497 -27.24 16.29 17.13
N ALA A 498 -26.97 15.65 15.99
CA ALA A 498 -27.40 14.28 15.74
C ALA A 498 -26.81 13.29 16.76
N ILE A 499 -25.52 13.42 17.10
CA ILE A 499 -24.86 12.58 18.11
C ILE A 499 -25.49 12.81 19.49
N ALA A 500 -25.70 14.06 19.89
CA ALA A 500 -26.24 14.42 21.20
C ALA A 500 -27.69 13.92 21.42
N SER A 501 -28.55 14.03 20.38
CA SER A 501 -29.95 13.60 20.42
C SER A 501 -30.16 12.09 20.32
N SER A 502 -29.12 11.33 19.98
CA SER A 502 -29.23 9.89 19.73
C SER A 502 -28.98 9.05 20.99
N PRO A 503 -29.57 7.82 21.07
CA PRO A 503 -29.25 6.86 22.11
C PRO A 503 -27.75 6.59 22.25
N ALA A 504 -27.26 6.45 23.48
CA ALA A 504 -25.82 6.32 23.78
C ALA A 504 -25.13 5.19 23.01
N ASN A 505 -25.80 4.06 22.83
CA ASN A 505 -25.26 2.90 22.08
C ASN A 505 -25.13 3.12 20.56
N LEU A 506 -25.80 4.13 19.99
CA LEU A 506 -25.70 4.47 18.57
C LEU A 506 -24.72 5.62 18.30
N ARG A 507 -24.34 6.39 19.29
CA ARG A 507 -23.42 7.54 19.14
C ARG A 507 -22.10 7.17 18.48
N PRO A 508 -21.40 6.05 18.82
CA PRO A 508 -20.18 5.66 18.12
C PRO A 508 -20.41 5.38 16.63
N ALA A 509 -21.55 4.76 16.27
CA ALA A 509 -21.89 4.51 14.88
C ALA A 509 -22.12 5.83 14.11
N LEU A 510 -22.77 6.83 14.74
CA LEU A 510 -22.97 8.14 14.13
C LEU A 510 -21.66 8.91 13.96
N ILE A 511 -20.74 8.80 14.91
CA ILE A 511 -19.40 9.40 14.80
C ILE A 511 -18.64 8.80 13.62
N LEU A 512 -18.54 7.47 13.56
CA LEU A 512 -17.84 6.76 12.49
C LEU A 512 -18.56 6.81 11.14
N GLY A 513 -19.87 7.02 11.13
CA GLY A 513 -20.70 7.22 9.94
C GLY A 513 -20.81 8.67 9.48
N SER A 514 -20.21 9.62 10.19
CA SER A 514 -20.35 11.05 9.87
C SER A 514 -19.63 11.41 8.54
N PRO A 515 -20.10 12.45 7.87
CA PRO A 515 -19.42 12.97 6.67
C PRO A 515 -17.97 13.35 6.94
N GLU A 516 -17.68 13.89 8.12
CA GLU A 516 -16.34 14.28 8.56
C GLU A 516 -15.42 13.07 8.69
N PHE A 517 -15.90 11.97 9.27
CA PHE A 517 -15.12 10.75 9.38
C PHE A 517 -14.85 10.07 8.03
N MET A 518 -15.76 10.21 7.08
CA MET A 518 -15.58 9.65 5.73
C MET A 518 -14.47 10.36 4.93
N ARG A 519 -13.95 11.47 5.43
CA ARG A 519 -12.90 12.28 4.79
C ARG A 519 -11.58 12.21 5.57
N ARG A 520 -10.52 12.62 4.85
CA ARG A 520 -9.16 12.69 5.39
C ARG A 520 -8.41 13.90 4.88
#